data_78be36b101280130344d60985aeb8932
#
_entry.id   78be36b101280130344d60985aeb8932
#
_cell.length_a   1.000
_cell.length_b   1.000
_cell.length_c   1.000
_cell.angle_alpha   90.00
_cell.angle_beta   90.00
_cell.angle_gamma   90.00
#
_symmetry.space_group_name_H-M   'P 1'
#
loop_
_entity.id
_entity.type
_entity.pdbx_description
1 polymer ?
#
loop_
_entity_poly.entity_id
_entity_poly.type
_entity_poly.pdbx_seq_one_letter_code
_entity_poly.pdbx_strand_id
1 'polypeptide(L)'
;ISLGLVGSEMCIRDSNCTTIQMVVALNAIESLSHIKRVHVATYQAASGAGASAMAELRKQYEQIVAGETPTVEKFFFQLAYNLIPQVDVFTDNLYTKEEMKMFHETRKIMHSDIAVSATCVRVPVMRAHSEAIWIETERPVSVSEAREAFAHAKGVVLEDDPENRVYPMPLNKAGNDPVYVGRVRSDISNPNGLSFWTV
;
A
#
# COMPACT_ATOMS: atom_id res chain seq x y z
N ILE A 1 31.58 16.51 7.50
CA ILE A 1 30.50 15.94 6.69
C ILE A 1 30.38 14.48 7.08
N SER A 2 29.32 14.15 7.75
CA SER A 2 29.08 12.85 8.37
C SER A 2 28.85 11.78 7.29
N LEU A 3 29.76 10.83 7.16
CA LEU A 3 29.65 9.63 6.33
C LEU A 3 28.70 8.55 6.88
N GLY A 4 28.08 8.81 8.03
CA GLY A 4 27.21 7.83 8.72
C GLY A 4 25.78 7.74 8.21
N LEU A 5 25.32 8.66 7.37
CA LEU A 5 23.93 8.75 6.87
C LEU A 5 23.69 8.01 5.55
N VAL A 6 24.75 7.63 4.84
CA VAL A 6 24.68 7.12 3.48
C VAL A 6 23.97 5.75 3.38
N GLY A 7 24.04 4.91 4.39
CA GLY A 7 23.45 3.56 4.35
C GLY A 7 21.94 3.54 4.64
N SER A 8 21.48 4.29 5.64
CA SER A 8 20.08 4.31 6.03
C SER A 8 19.21 5.22 5.15
N GLU A 9 19.74 6.36 4.70
CA GLU A 9 19.02 7.28 3.82
C GLU A 9 18.89 6.75 2.40
N MET A 10 19.88 6.04 1.86
CA MET A 10 19.73 5.37 0.56
C MET A 10 18.64 4.31 0.58
N CYS A 11 18.46 3.60 1.70
CA CYS A 11 17.38 2.62 1.83
C CYS A 11 15.98 3.25 1.84
N ILE A 12 15.84 4.44 2.40
CA ILE A 12 14.56 5.18 2.44
C ILE A 12 14.28 5.86 1.09
N ARG A 13 15.30 6.32 0.36
CA ARG A 13 15.15 6.96 -0.95
C ARG A 13 14.72 6.02 -2.05
N ASP A 14 15.17 4.78 -2.01
CA ASP A 14 14.89 3.77 -3.03
C ASP A 14 13.78 2.79 -2.62
N SER A 15 13.15 3.03 -1.46
CA SER A 15 12.08 2.17 -0.98
C SER A 15 10.88 2.20 -1.91
N ASN A 16 10.30 1.03 -2.10
CA ASN A 16 9.09 0.83 -2.86
C ASN A 16 7.93 1.69 -2.30
N CYS A 17 7.19 2.35 -3.18
CA CYS A 17 6.13 3.30 -2.80
C CYS A 17 5.05 2.68 -1.90
N THR A 18 4.69 1.41 -2.14
CA THR A 18 3.73 0.68 -1.30
C THR A 18 4.36 0.26 0.03
N THR A 19 5.64 -0.14 0.04
CA THR A 19 6.33 -0.44 1.31
C THR A 19 6.34 0.75 2.26
N ILE A 20 6.65 1.96 1.76
CA ILE A 20 6.71 3.17 2.59
C ILE A 20 5.37 3.44 3.26
N GLN A 21 4.28 3.44 2.50
CA GLN A 21 2.93 3.67 3.00
C GLN A 21 2.57 2.64 4.07
N MET A 22 2.84 1.36 3.83
CA MET A 22 2.57 0.27 4.76
C MET A 22 3.36 0.42 6.06
N VAL A 23 4.68 0.60 6.00
CA VAL A 23 5.54 0.63 7.20
C VAL A 23 5.27 1.84 8.10
N VAL A 24 4.84 2.98 7.54
CA VAL A 24 4.41 4.13 8.34
C VAL A 24 3.20 3.77 9.20
N ALA A 25 2.23 3.07 8.63
CA ALA A 25 1.07 2.60 9.39
C ALA A 25 1.44 1.47 10.38
N LEU A 26 2.24 0.48 9.95
CA LEU A 26 2.67 -0.62 10.82
C LEU A 26 3.41 -0.13 12.05
N ASN A 27 4.27 0.89 11.92
CA ASN A 27 5.05 1.43 13.02
C ASN A 27 4.18 1.97 14.18
N ALA A 28 2.99 2.47 13.89
CA ALA A 28 2.05 2.88 14.92
C ALA A 28 1.57 1.70 15.79
N ILE A 29 1.31 0.56 15.17
CA ILE A 29 0.83 -0.65 15.87
C ILE A 29 1.99 -1.39 16.53
N GLU A 30 3.16 -1.42 15.93
CA GLU A 30 4.37 -2.06 16.49
C GLU A 30 4.71 -1.50 17.88
N SER A 31 4.42 -0.22 18.13
CA SER A 31 4.61 0.40 19.45
C SER A 31 3.68 -0.17 20.53
N LEU A 32 2.56 -0.78 20.15
CA LEU A 32 1.59 -1.40 21.07
C LEU A 32 1.90 -2.88 21.31
N SER A 33 2.17 -3.60 20.23
CA SER A 33 2.46 -5.04 20.25
C SER A 33 3.24 -5.42 19.02
N HIS A 34 4.24 -6.27 19.17
CA HIS A 34 5.05 -6.77 18.05
C HIS A 34 4.17 -7.41 16.98
N ILE A 35 4.39 -7.00 15.73
CA ILE A 35 3.69 -7.55 14.56
C ILE A 35 4.42 -8.79 14.08
N LYS A 36 3.78 -9.94 14.18
CA LYS A 36 4.34 -11.23 13.75
C LYS A 36 4.19 -11.46 12.26
N ARG A 37 3.05 -11.02 11.71
CA ARG A 37 2.68 -11.28 10.31
C ARG A 37 1.90 -10.15 9.70
N VAL A 38 2.14 -9.92 8.41
CA VAL A 38 1.40 -8.99 7.56
C VAL A 38 0.95 -9.73 6.29
N HIS A 39 -0.32 -9.65 5.98
CA HIS A 39 -0.83 -9.91 4.63
C HIS A 39 -1.32 -8.59 4.04
N VAL A 40 -0.95 -8.30 2.81
CA VAL A 40 -1.33 -7.06 2.16
C VAL A 40 -1.72 -7.29 0.71
N ALA A 41 -2.84 -6.70 0.31
CA ALA A 41 -3.20 -6.53 -1.08
C ALA A 41 -3.06 -5.05 -1.44
N THR A 42 -2.27 -4.73 -2.46
CA THR A 42 -2.10 -3.35 -2.92
C THR A 42 -2.96 -3.07 -4.13
N TYR A 43 -3.46 -1.84 -4.21
CA TYR A 43 -4.23 -1.30 -5.32
C TYR A 43 -3.44 -0.12 -5.89
N GLN A 44 -2.54 -0.43 -6.85
CA GLN A 44 -1.51 0.50 -7.29
C GLN A 44 -1.97 1.32 -8.50
N ALA A 45 -2.01 2.63 -8.32
CA ALA A 45 -2.37 3.59 -9.34
C ALA A 45 -1.38 3.61 -10.53
N ALA A 46 -1.85 4.07 -11.69
CA ALA A 46 -1.05 4.19 -12.91
C ALA A 46 0.19 5.08 -12.73
N SER A 47 0.15 6.06 -11.83
CA SER A 47 1.28 6.96 -11.56
C SER A 47 2.56 6.25 -11.14
N GLY A 48 2.46 5.08 -10.49
CA GLY A 48 3.63 4.25 -10.12
C GLY A 48 4.42 3.74 -11.32
N ALA A 49 3.81 3.67 -12.50
CA ALA A 49 4.47 3.34 -13.76
C ALA A 49 4.86 4.59 -14.60
N GLY A 50 4.75 5.79 -14.01
CA GLY A 50 5.20 7.05 -14.59
C GLY A 50 4.13 7.82 -15.39
N ALA A 51 4.53 8.99 -15.88
CA ALA A 51 3.64 9.90 -16.58
C ALA A 51 3.06 9.30 -17.87
N SER A 52 3.86 8.51 -18.62
CA SER A 52 3.40 7.83 -19.83
C SER A 52 2.33 6.79 -19.56
N ALA A 53 2.39 6.09 -18.43
CA ALA A 53 1.37 5.12 -18.02
C ALA A 53 0.04 5.82 -17.65
N MET A 54 0.11 6.97 -17.00
CA MET A 54 -1.09 7.80 -16.76
C MET A 54 -1.70 8.32 -18.05
N ALA A 55 -0.87 8.74 -19.01
CA ALA A 55 -1.34 9.18 -20.32
C ALA A 55 -2.00 8.03 -21.11
N GLU A 56 -1.41 6.83 -21.06
CA GLU A 56 -1.99 5.63 -21.67
C GLU A 56 -3.34 5.29 -21.06
N LEU A 57 -3.47 5.27 -19.73
CA LEU A 57 -4.74 4.99 -19.07
C LEU A 57 -5.83 5.99 -19.50
N ARG A 58 -5.50 7.28 -19.58
CA ARG A 58 -6.43 8.30 -20.08
C ARG A 58 -6.85 8.03 -21.53
N LYS A 59 -5.86 7.78 -22.41
CA LYS A 59 -6.09 7.46 -23.82
C LYS A 59 -6.96 6.22 -23.98
N GLN A 60 -6.77 5.18 -23.18
CA GLN A 60 -7.61 3.98 -23.21
C GLN A 60 -9.07 4.30 -22.92
N TYR A 61 -9.38 5.16 -21.94
CA TYR A 61 -10.74 5.59 -21.68
C TYR A 61 -11.33 6.38 -22.84
N GLU A 62 -10.57 7.31 -23.43
CA GLU A 62 -10.99 8.11 -24.59
C GLU A 62 -11.32 7.21 -25.78
N GLN A 63 -10.47 6.25 -26.09
CA GLN A 63 -10.63 5.28 -27.17
C GLN A 63 -11.88 4.40 -26.95
N ILE A 64 -12.08 3.88 -25.74
CA ILE A 64 -13.24 3.05 -25.43
C ILE A 64 -14.54 3.84 -25.61
N VAL A 65 -14.59 5.09 -25.16
CA VAL A 65 -15.75 5.97 -25.35
C VAL A 65 -16.01 6.26 -26.83
N ALA A 66 -14.94 6.37 -27.63
CA ALA A 66 -15.03 6.55 -29.08
C ALA A 66 -15.37 5.26 -29.85
N GLY A 67 -15.49 4.11 -29.18
CA GLY A 67 -15.69 2.81 -29.83
C GLY A 67 -14.46 2.24 -30.51
N GLU A 68 -13.27 2.75 -30.16
CA GLU A 68 -11.99 2.30 -30.69
C GLU A 68 -11.36 1.21 -29.81
N THR A 69 -10.43 0.45 -30.37
CA THR A 69 -9.64 -0.52 -29.63
C THR A 69 -8.60 0.21 -28.76
N PRO A 70 -8.54 -0.03 -27.44
CA PRO A 70 -7.57 0.60 -26.56
C PRO A 70 -6.11 0.25 -26.91
N THR A 71 -5.25 1.26 -26.92
CA THR A 71 -3.81 1.08 -27.08
C THR A 71 -3.19 0.52 -25.81
N VAL A 72 -2.32 -0.49 -25.91
CA VAL A 72 -1.60 -1.12 -24.81
C VAL A 72 -0.10 -1.07 -25.14
N GLU A 73 0.67 -0.24 -24.44
CA GLU A 73 2.10 -0.01 -24.68
C GLU A 73 2.96 -0.06 -23.41
N LYS A 74 2.45 0.47 -22.30
CA LYS A 74 3.15 0.57 -21.01
C LYS A 74 2.75 -0.51 -20.03
N PHE A 75 1.51 -0.92 -20.08
CA PHE A 75 1.00 -2.02 -19.26
C PHE A 75 1.06 -3.33 -20.06
N PHE A 76 1.03 -4.46 -19.36
CA PHE A 76 0.97 -5.78 -20.01
C PHE A 76 -0.38 -6.05 -20.69
N PHE A 77 -1.43 -5.38 -20.21
CA PHE A 77 -2.81 -5.51 -20.67
C PHE A 77 -3.51 -4.16 -20.61
N GLN A 78 -4.68 -4.05 -21.26
CA GLN A 78 -5.56 -2.91 -21.06
C GLN A 78 -5.84 -2.73 -19.57
N LEU A 79 -5.61 -1.51 -19.06
CA LEU A 79 -5.87 -1.18 -17.66
C LEU A 79 -7.24 -0.55 -17.45
N ALA A 80 -7.74 0.26 -18.40
CA ALA A 80 -9.08 0.85 -18.31
C ALA A 80 -10.15 -0.26 -18.17
N TYR A 81 -10.98 -0.15 -17.12
CA TYR A 81 -11.99 -1.14 -16.73
C TYR A 81 -11.44 -2.52 -16.37
N ASN A 82 -10.17 -2.61 -15.93
CA ASN A 82 -9.53 -3.88 -15.63
C ASN A 82 -8.69 -3.80 -14.34
N LEU A 83 -8.37 -4.96 -13.77
CA LEU A 83 -7.40 -5.14 -12.70
C LEU A 83 -6.31 -6.08 -13.22
N ILE A 84 -5.04 -5.68 -13.08
CA ILE A 84 -3.91 -6.51 -13.49
C ILE A 84 -3.19 -7.01 -12.24
N PRO A 85 -3.29 -8.30 -11.87
CA PRO A 85 -2.67 -8.86 -10.67
C PRO A 85 -1.17 -9.12 -10.89
N GLN A 86 -0.50 -8.11 -11.41
CA GLN A 86 0.93 -8.12 -11.68
C GLN A 86 1.46 -6.70 -11.69
N VAL A 87 2.43 -6.42 -10.82
CA VAL A 87 3.24 -5.21 -10.85
C VAL A 87 4.70 -5.64 -10.88
N ASP A 88 5.47 -5.17 -11.90
CA ASP A 88 6.81 -5.66 -12.20
C ASP A 88 6.82 -7.13 -12.72
N VAL A 89 7.99 -7.73 -12.91
CA VAL A 89 8.18 -9.07 -13.44
C VAL A 89 8.15 -10.14 -12.36
N PHE A 90 7.76 -11.35 -12.73
CA PHE A 90 7.80 -12.50 -11.81
C PHE A 90 9.22 -12.96 -11.52
N THR A 91 9.41 -13.49 -10.33
CA THR A 91 10.60 -14.19 -9.86
C THR A 91 10.36 -15.72 -9.85
N ASP A 92 11.39 -16.50 -9.57
CA ASP A 92 11.32 -17.97 -9.61
C ASP A 92 10.32 -18.58 -8.61
N ASN A 93 9.97 -17.85 -7.56
CA ASN A 93 9.00 -18.27 -6.54
C ASN A 93 7.55 -17.83 -6.85
N LEU A 94 7.29 -17.35 -8.07
CA LEU A 94 6.00 -16.86 -8.56
C LEU A 94 5.48 -15.56 -7.92
N TYR A 95 6.26 -14.93 -7.05
CA TYR A 95 6.02 -13.55 -6.62
C TYR A 95 6.61 -12.58 -7.64
N THR A 96 6.03 -11.39 -7.76
CA THR A 96 6.65 -10.33 -8.56
C THR A 96 7.81 -9.67 -7.78
N LYS A 97 8.71 -8.98 -8.50
CA LYS A 97 9.76 -8.19 -7.85
C LYS A 97 9.20 -7.13 -6.91
N GLU A 98 8.04 -6.55 -7.26
CA GLU A 98 7.34 -5.58 -6.41
C GLU A 98 6.92 -6.20 -5.07
N GLU A 99 6.34 -7.39 -5.10
CA GLU A 99 5.95 -8.14 -3.90
C GLU A 99 7.16 -8.55 -3.06
N MET A 100 8.25 -8.97 -3.71
CA MET A 100 9.50 -9.30 -3.03
C MET A 100 10.17 -8.07 -2.39
N LYS A 101 10.05 -6.88 -3.00
CA LYS A 101 10.49 -5.64 -2.36
C LYS A 101 9.70 -5.38 -1.07
N MET A 102 8.38 -5.51 -1.09
CA MET A 102 7.57 -5.35 0.12
C MET A 102 8.02 -6.30 1.23
N PHE A 103 8.32 -7.56 0.90
CA PHE A 103 8.84 -8.54 1.87
C PHE A 103 10.19 -8.12 2.47
N HIS A 104 11.16 -7.80 1.62
CA HIS A 104 12.53 -7.50 2.08
C HIS A 104 12.65 -6.13 2.75
N GLU A 105 12.04 -5.12 2.16
CA GLU A 105 12.14 -3.74 2.63
C GLU A 105 11.39 -3.54 3.95
N THR A 106 10.21 -4.13 4.14
CA THR A 106 9.48 -4.07 5.42
C THR A 106 10.36 -4.58 6.55
N ARG A 107 10.96 -5.76 6.40
CA ARG A 107 11.85 -6.35 7.40
C ARG A 107 13.06 -5.47 7.68
N LYS A 108 13.66 -4.90 6.63
CA LYS A 108 14.82 -4.04 6.73
C LYS A 108 14.49 -2.72 7.43
N ILE A 109 13.40 -2.06 7.06
CA ILE A 109 13.00 -0.75 7.61
C ILE A 109 12.50 -0.90 9.05
N MET A 110 11.71 -1.92 9.32
CA MET A 110 11.18 -2.20 10.65
C MET A 110 12.22 -2.85 11.59
N HIS A 111 13.42 -3.20 11.08
CA HIS A 111 14.45 -3.94 11.82
C HIS A 111 13.89 -5.19 12.52
N SER A 112 13.03 -5.92 11.83
CA SER A 112 12.26 -7.03 12.39
C SER A 112 12.19 -8.19 11.40
N ASP A 113 11.91 -9.39 11.92
CA ASP A 113 11.69 -10.61 11.15
C ASP A 113 10.23 -10.86 10.80
N ILE A 114 9.41 -9.82 10.80
CA ILE A 114 7.99 -9.85 10.43
C ILE A 114 7.77 -10.70 9.16
N ALA A 115 6.84 -11.64 9.25
CA ALA A 115 6.42 -12.42 8.09
C ALA A 115 5.50 -11.59 7.21
N VAL A 116 5.91 -11.33 5.96
CA VAL A 116 5.13 -10.49 5.01
C VAL A 116 4.75 -11.32 3.80
N SER A 117 3.50 -11.22 3.38
CA SER A 117 3.03 -11.73 2.09
C SER A 117 2.20 -10.66 1.40
N ALA A 118 2.55 -10.34 0.17
CA ALA A 118 1.92 -9.28 -0.61
C ALA A 118 1.33 -9.82 -1.91
N THR A 119 0.23 -9.22 -2.35
CA THR A 119 -0.29 -9.33 -3.72
C THR A 119 -0.42 -7.93 -4.28
N CYS A 120 0.34 -7.63 -5.34
CA CYS A 120 0.37 -6.31 -5.93
C CYS A 120 -0.49 -6.26 -7.19
N VAL A 121 -1.51 -5.38 -7.17
CA VAL A 121 -2.49 -5.25 -8.25
C VAL A 121 -2.42 -3.85 -8.85
N ARG A 122 -2.26 -3.73 -10.16
CA ARG A 122 -2.43 -2.48 -10.89
C ARG A 122 -3.91 -2.22 -11.11
N VAL A 123 -4.37 -1.02 -10.71
CA VAL A 123 -5.78 -0.63 -10.81
C VAL A 123 -5.95 0.61 -11.70
N PRO A 124 -7.14 0.83 -12.30
CA PRO A 124 -7.38 1.95 -13.21
C PRO A 124 -7.64 3.27 -12.45
N VAL A 125 -6.75 3.57 -11.52
CA VAL A 125 -6.71 4.81 -10.74
C VAL A 125 -5.50 5.61 -11.18
N MET A 126 -5.64 6.92 -11.32
CA MET A 126 -4.58 7.78 -11.85
C MET A 126 -3.43 7.96 -10.87
N ARG A 127 -3.72 8.30 -9.60
CA ARG A 127 -2.74 8.62 -8.55
C ARG A 127 -3.20 8.12 -7.20
N ALA A 128 -2.26 7.98 -6.28
CA ALA A 128 -2.36 7.43 -4.93
C ALA A 128 -2.64 5.92 -4.93
N HIS A 129 -1.72 5.19 -4.31
CA HIS A 129 -1.88 3.76 -4.07
C HIS A 129 -2.77 3.55 -2.85
N SER A 130 -3.45 2.43 -2.82
CA SER A 130 -4.19 2.01 -1.65
C SER A 130 -3.79 0.60 -1.25
N GLU A 131 -3.98 0.26 0.02
CA GLU A 131 -3.64 -1.06 0.53
C GLU A 131 -4.72 -1.56 1.50
N ALA A 132 -5.09 -2.81 1.33
CA ALA A 132 -5.83 -3.57 2.32
C ALA A 132 -4.81 -4.39 3.12
N ILE A 133 -4.70 -4.13 4.41
CA ILE A 133 -3.67 -4.68 5.29
C ILE A 133 -4.33 -5.51 6.38
N TRP A 134 -3.84 -6.71 6.58
CA TRP A 134 -4.15 -7.61 7.68
C TRP A 134 -2.88 -7.90 8.46
N ILE A 135 -2.93 -7.74 9.75
CA ILE A 135 -1.79 -8.01 10.64
C ILE A 135 -2.16 -8.98 11.74
N GLU A 136 -1.18 -9.75 12.17
CA GLU A 136 -1.24 -10.56 13.39
C GLU A 136 -0.20 -10.00 14.36
N THR A 137 -0.62 -9.69 15.58
CA THR A 137 0.23 -9.17 16.65
C THR A 137 0.53 -10.25 17.70
N GLU A 138 1.56 -10.07 18.49
CA GLU A 138 1.95 -11.02 19.54
C GLU A 138 0.88 -11.12 20.63
N ARG A 139 0.34 -9.98 21.06
CA ARG A 139 -0.84 -9.89 21.96
C ARG A 139 -1.99 -9.19 21.26
N PRO A 140 -3.24 -9.45 21.62
CA PRO A 140 -4.37 -8.73 21.06
C PRO A 140 -4.20 -7.21 21.21
N VAL A 141 -4.56 -6.47 20.18
CA VAL A 141 -4.66 -5.01 20.15
C VAL A 141 -6.13 -4.69 19.79
N SER A 142 -6.79 -3.95 20.66
CA SER A 142 -8.18 -3.55 20.40
C SER A 142 -8.27 -2.50 19.29
N VAL A 143 -9.43 -2.40 18.66
CA VAL A 143 -9.71 -1.37 17.65
C VAL A 143 -9.54 0.04 18.21
N SER A 144 -9.91 0.24 19.49
CA SER A 144 -9.75 1.53 20.15
C SER A 144 -8.28 1.90 20.35
N GLU A 145 -7.45 0.98 20.84
CA GLU A 145 -6.00 1.19 20.98
C GLU A 145 -5.34 1.47 19.62
N ALA A 146 -5.72 0.71 18.59
CA ALA A 146 -5.19 0.90 17.24
C ALA A 146 -5.58 2.27 16.65
N ARG A 147 -6.84 2.68 16.78
CA ARG A 147 -7.29 4.02 16.36
C ARG A 147 -6.55 5.14 17.08
N GLU A 148 -6.36 5.00 18.39
CA GLU A 148 -5.61 5.97 19.17
C GLU A 148 -4.14 6.04 18.72
N ALA A 149 -3.51 4.91 18.48
CA ALA A 149 -2.14 4.86 17.97
C ALA A 149 -2.04 5.55 16.60
N PHE A 150 -2.94 5.26 15.66
CA PHE A 150 -2.97 5.94 14.35
C PHE A 150 -3.21 7.44 14.45
N ALA A 151 -4.11 7.87 15.35
CA ALA A 151 -4.43 9.29 15.52
C ALA A 151 -3.24 10.12 16.04
N HIS A 152 -2.30 9.50 16.76
CA HIS A 152 -1.13 10.16 17.32
C HIS A 152 0.17 9.84 16.57
N ALA A 153 0.14 8.94 15.58
CA ALA A 153 1.33 8.54 14.86
C ALA A 153 1.81 9.65 13.90
N LYS A 154 3.10 9.93 13.93
CA LYS A 154 3.72 10.90 13.03
C LYS A 154 3.60 10.44 11.58
N GLY A 155 3.12 11.31 10.71
CA GLY A 155 2.95 11.01 9.28
C GLY A 155 1.67 10.23 8.94
N VAL A 156 0.81 9.97 9.92
CA VAL A 156 -0.48 9.29 9.75
C VAL A 156 -1.63 10.28 10.00
N VAL A 157 -2.70 10.14 9.23
CA VAL A 157 -3.99 10.79 9.48
C VAL A 157 -5.06 9.71 9.54
N LEU A 158 -5.75 9.62 10.68
CA LEU A 158 -6.86 8.69 10.85
C LEU A 158 -8.15 9.30 10.27
N GLU A 159 -8.75 8.60 9.31
CA GLU A 159 -10.08 8.89 8.77
C GLU A 159 -10.92 7.61 8.83
N ASP A 160 -11.60 7.39 9.94
CA ASP A 160 -12.27 6.12 10.21
C ASP A 160 -13.62 6.30 10.92
N ASP A 161 -14.60 6.79 10.17
CA ASP A 161 -16.00 6.86 10.57
C ASP A 161 -16.87 6.16 9.51
N PRO A 162 -16.97 4.83 9.54
CA PRO A 162 -17.72 4.06 8.56
C PRO A 162 -19.23 4.34 8.55
N GLU A 163 -19.80 4.75 9.68
CA GLU A 163 -21.23 5.08 9.79
C GLU A 163 -21.58 6.30 8.93
N ASN A 164 -20.69 7.30 8.92
CA ASN A 164 -20.83 8.48 8.09
C ASN A 164 -20.09 8.36 6.73
N ARG A 165 -19.59 7.17 6.39
CA ARG A 165 -18.86 6.90 5.14
C ARG A 165 -17.57 7.71 5.00
N VAL A 166 -16.91 8.01 6.12
CA VAL A 166 -15.62 8.70 6.15
C VAL A 166 -14.50 7.67 6.24
N TYR A 167 -13.78 7.52 5.16
CA TYR A 167 -12.58 6.69 5.03
C TYR A 167 -11.74 7.18 3.84
N PRO A 168 -10.42 6.96 3.84
CA PRO A 168 -9.57 7.49 2.80
C PRO A 168 -9.78 6.78 1.45
N MET A 169 -9.78 7.58 0.38
CA MET A 169 -9.88 7.11 -1.00
C MET A 169 -8.84 7.82 -1.89
N PRO A 170 -8.27 7.15 -2.90
CA PRO A 170 -7.24 7.73 -3.78
C PRO A 170 -7.64 9.07 -4.39
N LEU A 171 -8.90 9.20 -4.81
CA LEU A 171 -9.41 10.41 -5.44
C LEU A 171 -9.23 11.67 -4.58
N ASN A 172 -9.40 11.52 -3.26
CA ASN A 172 -9.41 12.65 -2.32
C ASN A 172 -8.05 12.88 -1.65
N LYS A 173 -7.14 11.90 -1.75
CA LYS A 173 -5.85 11.92 -1.02
C LYS A 173 -4.65 12.13 -1.92
N ALA A 174 -4.81 11.95 -3.22
CA ALA A 174 -3.72 12.19 -4.16
C ALA A 174 -3.15 13.61 -4.05
N GLY A 175 -1.83 13.71 -3.87
CA GLY A 175 -1.12 14.98 -3.74
C GLY A 175 -0.93 15.48 -2.32
N ASN A 176 -1.36 14.72 -1.31
CA ASN A 176 -1.04 14.97 0.10
C ASN A 176 0.12 14.10 0.57
N ASP A 177 0.85 14.57 1.59
CA ASP A 177 2.02 13.86 2.12
C ASP A 177 1.71 12.76 3.16
N PRO A 178 0.72 12.92 4.07
CA PRO A 178 0.44 11.91 5.08
C PRO A 178 -0.07 10.59 4.50
N VAL A 179 0.16 9.50 5.23
CA VAL A 179 -0.52 8.23 5.03
C VAL A 179 -1.88 8.29 5.74
N TYR A 180 -2.94 8.14 4.99
CA TYR A 180 -4.30 8.13 5.53
C TYR A 180 -4.69 6.70 5.89
N VAL A 181 -5.18 6.51 7.11
CA VAL A 181 -5.61 5.20 7.63
C VAL A 181 -7.09 5.23 7.94
N GLY A 182 -7.81 4.18 7.58
CA GLY A 182 -9.21 4.00 7.93
C GLY A 182 -9.64 2.53 7.85
N ARG A 183 -10.92 2.27 8.06
CA ARG A 183 -11.48 0.92 8.07
C ARG A 183 -10.81 0.00 9.09
N VAL A 184 -10.41 0.56 10.25
CA VAL A 184 -9.76 -0.17 11.35
C VAL A 184 -10.80 -1.07 12.02
N ARG A 185 -10.52 -2.37 12.05
CA ARG A 185 -11.42 -3.38 12.61
C ARG A 185 -10.64 -4.60 13.09
N SER A 186 -11.23 -5.34 14.04
CA SER A 186 -10.71 -6.64 14.43
C SER A 186 -10.82 -7.63 13.25
N ASP A 187 -9.85 -8.52 13.14
CA ASP A 187 -9.95 -9.66 12.24
C ASP A 187 -10.86 -10.72 12.88
N ILE A 188 -11.95 -11.03 12.20
CA ILE A 188 -12.93 -12.03 12.70
C ILE A 188 -12.39 -13.47 12.68
N SER A 189 -11.30 -13.70 11.96
CA SER A 189 -10.68 -15.03 11.82
C SER A 189 -9.50 -15.26 12.76
N ASN A 190 -8.95 -14.18 13.37
CA ASN A 190 -7.79 -14.25 14.25
C ASN A 190 -7.95 -13.30 15.44
N PRO A 191 -8.00 -13.81 16.71
CA PRO A 191 -8.18 -12.97 17.90
C PRO A 191 -7.04 -11.97 18.13
N ASN A 192 -5.85 -12.21 17.56
CA ASN A 192 -4.71 -11.30 17.60
C ASN A 192 -4.60 -10.47 16.30
N GLY A 193 -5.64 -10.51 15.47
CA GLY A 193 -5.64 -9.89 14.16
C GLY A 193 -6.30 -8.53 14.11
N LEU A 194 -5.75 -7.62 13.34
CA LEU A 194 -6.34 -6.36 12.92
C LEU A 194 -6.35 -6.24 11.41
N SER A 195 -7.35 -5.55 10.89
CA SER A 195 -7.42 -5.17 9.48
C SER A 195 -7.65 -3.67 9.36
N PHE A 196 -6.98 -3.04 8.40
CA PHE A 196 -7.17 -1.63 8.11
C PHE A 196 -6.86 -1.33 6.64
N TRP A 197 -7.18 -0.12 6.23
CA TRP A 197 -7.00 0.38 4.88
C TRP A 197 -6.11 1.60 4.91
N THR A 198 -5.20 1.74 3.94
CA THR A 198 -4.35 2.92 3.76
C THR A 198 -4.45 3.49 2.35
N VAL A 199 -4.19 4.79 2.29
CA VAL A 199 -4.04 5.53 1.03
C VAL A 199 -2.89 6.51 1.15
#